data_9f0a30d71162df46a3ee08f1a01d264e
#
_entry.id   9f0a30d71162df46a3ee08f1a01d264e
#
_cell.length_a   1.000
_cell.length_b   1.000
_cell.length_c   1.000
_cell.angle_alpha   90.00
_cell.angle_beta   90.00
_cell.angle_gamma   90.00
#
_symmetry.space_group_name_H-M   'P 1'
#
loop_
_entity.id
_entity.type
_entity.pdbx_description
1 polymer ?
#
loop_
_entity_poly.entity_id
_entity_poly.type
_entity_poly.pdbx_seq_one_letter_code
_entity_poly.pdbx_strand_id
1 'polypeptide(L)'
;MTDREVYDIEGKSPDWDSVAAAFQAPGLFASRRVVEVRMPGGKPGKDGAEILSDFCANPPPDVVLLVTCAEWSKQHGGKWSEAIGRIGHVVIAWQVKPHELTGWIEHRMRSRGVRADRGAVQRLAERIEGNLLAAAQEIDKLSLLADGETLDAARMDALVSDSARYDVFRLVDAAMNGQGAQVSRMLHGLRSEGEAVPALLGMVSMELQRTAALARVQARGGNLSAEFKAQRIWDSKQAAYTRALKRHDAAQWERFAAEAGRVDRIAKGRPQWGRDPIDAWVALERVLLAVAEPRALRLLGGG
;
A
#
# COMPACT_ATOMS: atom_id res chain seq x y z
N MET A 1 32.92 1.02 1.43
CA MET A 1 31.83 0.47 0.58
C MET A 1 31.41 -0.85 1.21
N THR A 2 30.13 -1.06 1.48
CA THR A 2 29.63 -2.30 2.09
C THR A 2 29.08 -3.16 0.98
N ASP A 3 29.55 -4.37 0.85
CA ASP A 3 29.02 -5.36 -0.08
C ASP A 3 27.78 -6.02 0.52
N ARG A 4 26.72 -6.28 -0.28
CA ARG A 4 25.46 -6.87 0.19
C ARG A 4 25.03 -7.98 -0.77
N GLU A 5 24.95 -9.16 -0.24
CA GLU A 5 24.45 -10.35 -0.92
C GLU A 5 23.08 -10.74 -0.35
N VAL A 6 22.12 -11.09 -1.21
CA VAL A 6 20.74 -11.39 -0.82
C VAL A 6 20.39 -12.80 -1.25
N TYR A 7 19.87 -13.59 -0.31
CA TYR A 7 19.43 -14.97 -0.51
C TYR A 7 17.94 -15.09 -0.15
N ASP A 8 17.12 -15.40 -1.14
CA ASP A 8 15.69 -15.64 -0.95
C ASP A 8 15.44 -17.12 -0.66
N ILE A 9 15.04 -17.43 0.56
CA ILE A 9 14.79 -18.77 1.07
C ILE A 9 13.31 -19.09 0.98
N GLU A 10 12.91 -19.65 -0.16
CA GLU A 10 11.52 -20.01 -0.47
C GLU A 10 11.45 -21.42 -1.11
N GLY A 11 10.24 -22.01 -1.11
CA GLY A 11 9.95 -23.27 -1.78
C GLY A 11 10.32 -24.53 -1.00
N LYS A 12 10.31 -25.68 -1.69
CA LYS A 12 10.49 -27.01 -1.07
C LYS A 12 11.97 -27.40 -0.85
N SER A 13 12.89 -26.79 -1.55
CA SER A 13 14.34 -27.08 -1.47
C SER A 13 15.11 -25.77 -1.57
N PRO A 14 15.10 -24.96 -0.50
CA PRO A 14 15.84 -23.70 -0.49
C PRO A 14 17.34 -23.94 -0.51
N ASP A 15 18.08 -23.07 -1.20
CA ASP A 15 19.53 -23.17 -1.40
C ASP A 15 20.31 -22.63 -0.16
N TRP A 16 20.38 -23.45 0.85
CA TRP A 16 21.15 -23.15 2.05
C TRP A 16 22.67 -23.34 1.87
N ASP A 17 23.10 -24.14 0.89
CA ASP A 17 24.50 -24.35 0.59
C ASP A 17 25.16 -23.06 0.09
N SER A 18 24.47 -22.30 -0.76
CA SER A 18 24.90 -20.96 -1.20
C SER A 18 25.04 -19.98 -0.05
N VAL A 19 24.12 -20.00 0.91
CA VAL A 19 24.20 -19.16 2.12
C VAL A 19 25.42 -19.53 2.98
N ALA A 20 25.63 -20.82 3.20
CA ALA A 20 26.79 -21.31 3.95
C ALA A 20 28.14 -20.95 3.26
N ALA A 21 28.19 -21.06 1.94
CA ALA A 21 29.36 -20.66 1.16
C ALA A 21 29.61 -19.15 1.27
N ALA A 22 28.56 -18.31 1.26
CA ALA A 22 28.69 -16.86 1.43
C ALA A 22 29.26 -16.45 2.79
N PHE A 23 28.99 -17.20 3.85
CA PHE A 23 29.56 -16.94 5.16
C PHE A 23 31.09 -17.19 5.18
N GLN A 24 31.58 -18.12 4.37
CA GLN A 24 32.99 -18.52 4.33
C GLN A 24 33.80 -17.79 3.24
N ALA A 25 33.14 -17.21 2.24
CA ALA A 25 33.81 -16.51 1.16
C ALA A 25 34.55 -15.26 1.68
N PRO A 26 35.83 -15.05 1.33
CA PRO A 26 36.52 -13.82 1.71
C PRO A 26 35.97 -12.61 0.92
N GLY A 27 35.84 -11.47 1.59
CA GLY A 27 35.49 -10.21 0.90
C GLY A 27 36.61 -9.76 -0.02
N LEU A 28 36.34 -9.57 -1.32
CA LEU A 28 37.34 -9.17 -2.31
C LEU A 28 37.63 -7.66 -2.30
N PHE A 29 36.63 -6.82 -1.99
CA PHE A 29 36.72 -5.36 -2.15
C PHE A 29 36.18 -4.55 -0.96
N ALA A 30 35.53 -5.20 -0.01
CA ALA A 30 34.90 -4.52 1.14
C ALA A 30 35.43 -5.06 2.46
N SER A 31 35.67 -4.17 3.41
CA SER A 31 36.10 -4.53 4.77
C SER A 31 34.95 -5.13 5.61
N ARG A 32 33.71 -5.00 5.14
CA ARG A 32 32.51 -5.59 5.75
C ARG A 32 31.49 -5.95 4.68
N ARG A 33 30.80 -7.08 4.87
CA ARG A 33 29.76 -7.60 3.99
C ARG A 33 28.47 -7.79 4.78
N VAL A 34 27.35 -7.60 4.11
CA VAL A 34 26.03 -7.94 4.64
C VAL A 34 25.51 -9.14 3.87
N VAL A 35 25.33 -10.25 4.54
CA VAL A 35 24.63 -11.43 3.99
C VAL A 35 23.18 -11.35 4.49
N GLU A 36 22.25 -11.05 3.58
CA GLU A 36 20.85 -10.97 3.87
C GLU A 36 20.12 -12.25 3.48
N VAL A 37 19.50 -12.89 4.45
CA VAL A 37 18.69 -14.10 4.26
C VAL A 37 17.20 -13.72 4.42
N ARG A 38 16.45 -13.80 3.35
CA ARG A 38 15.01 -13.53 3.33
C ARG A 38 14.24 -14.82 3.44
N MET A 39 13.47 -14.97 4.50
CA MET A 39 12.63 -16.14 4.77
C MET A 39 11.16 -15.68 4.96
N PRO A 40 10.37 -15.45 3.92
CA PRO A 40 9.00 -14.94 4.06
C PRO A 40 8.16 -15.79 5.01
N GLY A 41 8.24 -17.12 4.95
CA GLY A 41 7.53 -18.03 5.83
C GLY A 41 8.10 -18.19 7.24
N GLY A 42 9.20 -17.49 7.58
CA GLY A 42 9.77 -17.48 8.94
C GLY A 42 10.35 -18.79 9.47
N LYS A 43 10.49 -19.82 8.62
CA LYS A 43 11.00 -21.15 9.02
C LYS A 43 12.20 -21.56 8.16
N PRO A 44 13.40 -21.65 8.75
CA PRO A 44 14.60 -22.05 8.01
C PRO A 44 14.64 -23.54 7.62
N GLY A 45 13.75 -24.36 8.18
CA GLY A 45 13.90 -25.81 8.09
C GLY A 45 15.03 -26.34 8.96
N LYS A 46 15.37 -27.64 8.80
CA LYS A 46 16.44 -28.27 9.60
C LYS A 46 17.82 -27.73 9.21
N ASP A 47 18.12 -27.78 7.92
CA ASP A 47 19.44 -27.39 7.39
C ASP A 47 19.73 -25.91 7.62
N GLY A 48 18.74 -25.05 7.36
CA GLY A 48 18.90 -23.63 7.62
C GLY A 48 19.04 -23.27 9.10
N ALA A 49 18.34 -23.99 9.99
CA ALA A 49 18.49 -23.79 11.43
C ALA A 49 19.90 -24.17 11.92
N GLU A 50 20.49 -25.23 11.34
CA GLU A 50 21.86 -25.65 11.62
C GLU A 50 22.86 -24.60 11.12
N ILE A 51 22.79 -24.22 9.85
CA ILE A 51 23.66 -23.21 9.23
C ILE A 51 23.64 -21.86 9.96
N LEU A 52 22.42 -21.37 10.33
CA LEU A 52 22.29 -20.13 11.10
C LEU A 52 22.85 -20.25 12.52
N SER A 53 22.71 -21.41 13.15
CA SER A 53 23.27 -21.66 14.49
C SER A 53 24.80 -21.76 14.46
N ASP A 54 25.35 -22.40 13.45
CA ASP A 54 26.82 -22.52 13.24
C ASP A 54 27.44 -21.16 12.98
N PHE A 55 26.80 -20.32 12.14
CA PHE A 55 27.22 -18.92 11.98
C PHE A 55 27.27 -18.20 13.32
N CYS A 56 26.24 -18.36 14.16
CA CYS A 56 26.18 -17.69 15.46
C CYS A 56 27.22 -18.21 16.47
N ALA A 57 27.65 -19.46 16.32
CA ALA A 57 28.69 -20.03 17.20
C ALA A 57 30.09 -19.47 16.89
N ASN A 58 30.37 -19.15 15.63
CA ASN A 58 31.65 -18.58 15.21
C ASN A 58 31.49 -17.57 14.07
N PRO A 59 30.91 -16.36 14.37
CA PRO A 59 30.61 -15.38 13.35
C PRO A 59 31.89 -14.79 12.73
N PRO A 60 32.02 -14.78 11.38
CA PRO A 60 33.15 -14.13 10.72
C PRO A 60 33.15 -12.61 11.04
N PRO A 61 34.32 -12.02 11.34
CA PRO A 61 34.40 -10.64 11.83
C PRO A 61 34.01 -9.58 10.78
N ASP A 62 34.04 -9.94 9.50
CA ASP A 62 33.72 -9.09 8.36
C ASP A 62 32.26 -9.26 7.85
N VAL A 63 31.49 -10.21 8.40
CA VAL A 63 30.12 -10.53 7.94
C VAL A 63 29.09 -10.08 8.95
N VAL A 64 28.12 -9.31 8.47
CA VAL A 64 26.89 -8.99 9.20
C VAL A 64 25.76 -9.83 8.60
N LEU A 65 25.18 -10.71 9.40
CA LEU A 65 24.00 -11.48 9.01
C LEU A 65 22.73 -10.67 9.29
N LEU A 66 21.91 -10.48 8.25
CA LEU A 66 20.57 -9.91 8.35
C LEU A 66 19.54 -10.96 7.95
N VAL A 67 18.72 -11.40 8.89
CA VAL A 67 17.61 -12.33 8.60
C VAL A 67 16.30 -11.56 8.63
N THR A 68 15.50 -11.65 7.56
CA THR A 68 14.17 -11.04 7.48
C THR A 68 13.09 -12.10 7.28
N CYS A 69 12.00 -11.96 8.04
CA CYS A 69 10.84 -12.83 7.98
C CYS A 69 9.57 -12.00 7.82
N ALA A 70 8.67 -12.37 6.90
CA ALA A 70 7.37 -11.71 6.76
C ALA A 70 6.37 -12.24 7.81
N GLU A 71 6.49 -13.52 8.19
CA GLU A 71 5.67 -14.13 9.23
C GLU A 71 6.52 -14.45 10.46
N TRP A 72 6.01 -14.07 11.64
CA TRP A 72 6.65 -14.37 12.90
C TRP A 72 5.65 -14.70 14.00
N SER A 73 5.90 -15.79 14.71
CA SER A 73 5.15 -16.20 15.90
C SER A 73 6.05 -17.09 16.78
N LYS A 74 5.56 -17.50 17.94
CA LYS A 74 6.27 -18.47 18.80
C LYS A 74 6.60 -19.80 18.10
N GLN A 75 5.83 -20.18 17.07
CA GLN A 75 6.06 -21.42 16.31
C GLN A 75 7.18 -21.31 15.26
N HIS A 76 7.60 -20.08 14.92
CA HIS A 76 8.69 -19.82 13.97
C HIS A 76 10.03 -19.71 14.70
N GLY A 77 10.02 -19.35 15.97
CA GLY A 77 11.19 -19.30 16.81
C GLY A 77 11.77 -20.69 17.12
N GLY A 78 13.04 -20.76 17.44
CA GLY A 78 13.75 -21.97 17.82
C GLY A 78 15.20 -21.66 18.19
N LYS A 79 16.02 -22.71 18.34
CA LYS A 79 17.43 -22.58 18.74
C LYS A 79 18.21 -21.61 17.85
N TRP A 80 17.93 -21.57 16.55
CA TRP A 80 18.55 -20.66 15.60
C TRP A 80 18.26 -19.19 15.91
N SER A 81 17.00 -18.84 16.21
CA SER A 81 16.62 -17.45 16.54
C SER A 81 17.12 -17.03 17.93
N GLU A 82 17.19 -17.97 18.87
CA GLU A 82 17.82 -17.74 20.18
C GLU A 82 19.33 -17.50 20.03
N ALA A 83 20.00 -18.26 19.15
CA ALA A 83 21.43 -18.08 18.85
C ALA A 83 21.68 -16.67 18.27
N ILE A 84 20.89 -16.23 17.30
CA ILE A 84 20.95 -14.86 16.77
C ILE A 84 20.73 -13.82 17.90
N GLY A 85 19.75 -14.04 18.76
CA GLY A 85 19.47 -13.13 19.88
C GLY A 85 20.58 -13.01 20.92
N ARG A 86 21.47 -14.02 21.01
CA ARG A 86 22.64 -13.99 21.93
C ARG A 86 23.78 -13.13 21.42
N ILE A 87 23.99 -13.08 20.10
CA ILE A 87 25.13 -12.36 19.50
C ILE A 87 24.71 -11.06 18.80
N GLY A 88 23.42 -10.85 18.60
CA GLY A 88 22.85 -9.73 17.87
C GLY A 88 21.51 -9.28 18.42
N HIS A 89 20.66 -8.80 17.53
CA HIS A 89 19.34 -8.27 17.90
C HIS A 89 18.24 -8.98 17.12
N VAL A 90 17.12 -9.27 17.82
CA VAL A 90 15.87 -9.71 17.21
C VAL A 90 14.86 -8.59 17.33
N VAL A 91 14.41 -8.05 16.20
CA VAL A 91 13.42 -6.96 16.14
C VAL A 91 12.13 -7.50 15.58
N ILE A 92 11.04 -7.40 16.35
CA ILE A 92 9.71 -7.81 15.89
C ILE A 92 8.91 -6.57 15.55
N ALA A 93 8.64 -6.36 14.26
CA ALA A 93 7.79 -5.28 13.77
C ALA A 93 6.34 -5.77 13.68
N TRP A 94 5.52 -5.41 14.65
CA TRP A 94 4.10 -5.75 14.63
C TRP A 94 3.34 -4.87 13.63
N GLN A 95 2.38 -5.47 12.95
CA GLN A 95 1.48 -4.72 12.08
C GLN A 95 0.68 -3.70 12.91
N VAL A 96 0.75 -2.43 12.56
CA VAL A 96 -0.06 -1.37 13.18
C VAL A 96 -1.53 -1.60 12.82
N LYS A 97 -2.35 -1.75 13.84
CA LYS A 97 -3.80 -1.94 13.67
C LYS A 97 -4.48 -0.61 13.35
N PRO A 98 -5.65 -0.62 12.69
CA PRO A 98 -6.35 0.62 12.33
C PRO A 98 -6.59 1.58 13.49
N HIS A 99 -6.93 1.06 14.67
CA HIS A 99 -7.15 1.87 15.86
C HIS A 99 -5.85 2.43 16.49
N GLU A 100 -4.69 1.89 16.12
CA GLU A 100 -3.37 2.34 16.58
C GLU A 100 -2.74 3.36 15.62
N LEU A 101 -3.32 3.52 14.41
CA LEU A 101 -2.73 4.31 13.33
C LEU A 101 -2.55 5.80 13.70
N THR A 102 -3.55 6.42 14.31
CA THR A 102 -3.46 7.82 14.74
C THR A 102 -2.37 8.01 15.79
N GLY A 103 -2.28 7.10 16.77
CA GLY A 103 -1.21 7.13 17.77
C GLY A 103 0.18 6.93 17.17
N TRP A 104 0.31 6.05 16.16
CA TRP A 104 1.55 5.86 15.42
C TRP A 104 1.96 7.14 14.66
N ILE A 105 1.01 7.79 13.98
CA ILE A 105 1.24 9.07 13.27
C ILE A 105 1.68 10.15 14.24
N GLU A 106 0.98 10.33 15.36
CA GLU A 106 1.34 11.31 16.39
C GLU A 106 2.77 11.09 16.92
N HIS A 107 3.11 9.83 17.21
CA HIS A 107 4.44 9.48 17.65
C HIS A 107 5.50 9.81 16.60
N ARG A 108 5.24 9.45 15.35
CA ARG A 108 6.14 9.71 14.22
C ARG A 108 6.32 11.20 13.95
N MET A 109 5.24 11.99 13.97
CA MET A 109 5.29 13.46 13.84
C MET A 109 6.14 14.07 14.94
N ARG A 110 5.89 13.68 16.19
CA ARG A 110 6.65 14.17 17.36
C ARG A 110 8.14 13.85 17.23
N SER A 111 8.49 12.65 16.79
CA SER A 111 9.89 12.24 16.56
C SER A 111 10.59 13.02 15.45
N ARG A 112 9.83 13.68 14.57
CA ARG A 112 10.31 14.54 13.46
C ARG A 112 10.17 16.04 13.77
N GLY A 113 9.78 16.40 14.99
CA GLY A 113 9.60 17.79 15.39
C GLY A 113 8.35 18.47 14.82
N VAL A 114 7.45 17.70 14.20
CA VAL A 114 6.19 18.22 13.66
C VAL A 114 5.15 18.26 14.77
N ARG A 115 4.58 19.44 15.02
CA ARG A 115 3.47 19.65 15.93
C ARG A 115 2.16 19.66 15.14
N ALA A 116 1.18 18.90 15.59
CA ALA A 116 -0.12 18.80 14.94
C ALA A 116 -1.23 18.63 15.99
N ASP A 117 -2.38 19.19 15.72
CA ASP A 117 -3.57 18.94 16.51
C ASP A 117 -4.21 17.59 16.14
N ARG A 118 -5.22 17.18 16.92
CA ARG A 118 -5.93 15.91 16.69
C ARG A 118 -6.62 15.87 15.33
N GLY A 119 -7.13 17.01 14.84
CA GLY A 119 -7.78 17.12 13.54
C GLY A 119 -6.82 16.89 12.39
N ALA A 120 -5.62 17.47 12.47
CA ALA A 120 -4.55 17.28 11.49
C ALA A 120 -4.08 15.81 11.43
N VAL A 121 -3.87 15.18 12.59
CA VAL A 121 -3.49 13.76 12.68
C VAL A 121 -4.55 12.86 12.07
N GLN A 122 -5.82 13.10 12.42
CA GLN A 122 -6.94 12.35 11.87
C GLN A 122 -7.02 12.50 10.34
N ARG A 123 -6.81 13.72 9.84
CA ARG A 123 -6.81 14.01 8.42
C ARG A 123 -5.71 13.27 7.66
N LEU A 124 -4.51 13.22 8.21
CA LEU A 124 -3.41 12.43 7.62
C LEU A 124 -3.74 10.92 7.67
N ALA A 125 -4.26 10.41 8.78
CA ALA A 125 -4.63 9.00 8.93
C ALA A 125 -5.67 8.56 7.89
N GLU A 126 -6.69 9.37 7.62
CA GLU A 126 -7.70 9.12 6.60
C GLU A 126 -7.11 9.04 5.19
N ARG A 127 -6.08 9.85 4.92
CA ARG A 127 -5.45 9.92 3.59
C ARG A 127 -4.53 8.77 3.27
N ILE A 128 -3.77 8.33 4.26
CA ILE A 128 -2.79 7.27 4.04
C ILE A 128 -3.40 5.86 4.03
N GLU A 129 -4.63 5.69 4.50
CA GLU A 129 -5.38 4.42 4.52
C GLU A 129 -4.58 3.22 5.04
N GLY A 130 -3.74 3.44 6.04
CA GLY A 130 -2.89 2.42 6.64
C GLY A 130 -1.55 2.19 5.95
N ASN A 131 -1.22 2.93 4.89
CA ASN A 131 0.10 2.87 4.27
C ASN A 131 1.14 3.64 5.11
N LEU A 132 1.79 2.94 6.04
CA LEU A 132 2.75 3.54 6.97
C LEU A 132 3.97 4.15 6.27
N LEU A 133 4.39 3.60 5.12
CA LEU A 133 5.50 4.17 4.36
C LEU A 133 5.11 5.52 3.77
N ALA A 134 3.91 5.63 3.20
CA ALA A 134 3.39 6.89 2.72
C ALA A 134 3.26 7.91 3.86
N ALA A 135 2.73 7.49 5.03
CA ALA A 135 2.67 8.33 6.21
C ALA A 135 4.05 8.83 6.63
N ALA A 136 5.05 7.96 6.68
CA ALA A 136 6.40 8.33 7.05
C ALA A 136 6.99 9.38 6.09
N GLN A 137 6.81 9.19 4.78
CA GLN A 137 7.28 10.12 3.75
C GLN A 137 6.58 11.48 3.85
N GLU A 138 5.25 11.49 4.04
CA GLU A 138 4.52 12.75 4.23
C GLU A 138 4.95 13.47 5.51
N ILE A 139 5.16 12.75 6.62
CA ILE A 139 5.65 13.36 7.86
C ILE A 139 7.07 13.91 7.69
N ASP A 140 7.95 13.21 6.99
CA ASP A 140 9.31 13.70 6.70
C ASP A 140 9.25 14.97 5.83
N LYS A 141 8.34 15.07 4.85
CA LYS A 141 8.06 16.28 4.08
C LYS A 141 7.49 17.41 4.95
N LEU A 142 6.50 17.11 5.79
CA LEU A 142 5.91 18.07 6.72
C LEU A 142 6.96 18.64 7.69
N SER A 143 7.95 17.87 8.09
CA SER A 143 9.02 18.35 8.97
C SER A 143 9.87 19.47 8.33
N LEU A 144 9.89 19.54 7.00
CA LEU A 144 10.57 20.59 6.25
C LEU A 144 9.68 21.80 5.96
N LEU A 145 8.36 21.61 5.90
CA LEU A 145 7.41 22.62 5.45
C LEU A 145 6.64 23.32 6.59
N ALA A 146 6.58 22.69 7.77
CA ALA A 146 5.77 23.20 8.88
C ALA A 146 6.39 24.38 9.63
N ASP A 147 7.67 24.68 9.39
CA ASP A 147 8.42 25.84 9.96
C ASP A 147 8.12 26.09 11.46
N GLY A 148 7.97 25.01 12.24
CA GLY A 148 7.71 25.05 13.68
C GLY A 148 6.28 25.45 14.09
N GLU A 149 5.36 25.69 13.16
CA GLU A 149 3.94 25.92 13.46
C GLU A 149 3.23 24.64 13.93
N THR A 150 2.10 24.79 14.62
CA THR A 150 1.23 23.66 14.94
C THR A 150 0.20 23.49 13.82
N LEU A 151 0.25 22.33 13.16
CA LEU A 151 -0.64 22.04 12.04
C LEU A 151 -2.06 21.74 12.55
N ASP A 152 -3.05 22.43 12.00
CA ASP A 152 -4.47 22.09 12.08
C ASP A 152 -4.90 21.28 10.83
N ALA A 153 -6.17 20.87 10.79
CA ALA A 153 -6.70 20.10 9.66
C ALA A 153 -6.63 20.86 8.34
N ALA A 154 -6.85 22.18 8.33
CA ALA A 154 -6.82 22.99 7.11
C ALA A 154 -5.39 23.15 6.59
N ARG A 155 -4.43 23.39 7.49
CA ARG A 155 -3.02 23.50 7.15
C ARG A 155 -2.45 22.17 6.70
N MET A 156 -2.85 21.07 7.35
CA MET A 156 -2.53 19.70 6.90
C MET A 156 -3.01 19.48 5.46
N ASP A 157 -4.27 19.85 5.16
CA ASP A 157 -4.84 19.77 3.83
C ASP A 157 -4.04 20.57 2.80
N ALA A 158 -3.60 21.75 3.13
CA ALA A 158 -2.81 22.61 2.24
C ALA A 158 -1.41 22.03 1.97
N LEU A 159 -0.70 21.55 3.01
CA LEU A 159 0.67 21.06 2.87
C LEU A 159 0.78 19.67 2.22
N VAL A 160 -0.25 18.83 2.40
CA VAL A 160 -0.28 17.46 1.83
C VAL A 160 -0.92 17.43 0.44
N SER A 161 -1.55 18.52 -0.02
CA SER A 161 -2.26 18.57 -1.31
C SER A 161 -1.35 18.53 -2.56
N ASP A 162 -0.05 18.71 -2.41
CA ASP A 162 0.90 18.72 -3.54
C ASP A 162 1.39 17.34 -3.99
N SER A 163 0.81 16.25 -3.55
CA SER A 163 1.19 14.93 -4.07
C SER A 163 0.12 14.44 -5.06
N ALA A 164 0.54 14.02 -6.24
CA ALA A 164 -0.30 13.36 -7.25
C ALA A 164 -1.17 12.24 -6.66
N ARG A 165 -0.70 11.60 -5.61
CA ARG A 165 -1.40 10.58 -4.84
C ARG A 165 -2.63 11.13 -4.11
N TYR A 166 -2.58 12.35 -3.61
CA TYR A 166 -3.70 13.03 -2.97
C TYR A 166 -4.82 13.34 -3.97
N ASP A 167 -4.46 13.75 -5.16
CA ASP A 167 -5.42 14.08 -6.19
C ASP A 167 -6.18 12.83 -6.68
N VAL A 168 -5.57 11.64 -6.63
CA VAL A 168 -6.27 10.38 -6.91
C VAL A 168 -7.32 10.06 -5.85
N PHE A 169 -7.05 10.27 -4.56
CA PHE A 169 -8.06 10.09 -3.51
C PHE A 169 -9.22 11.03 -3.69
N ARG A 170 -8.96 12.31 -3.96
CA ARG A 170 -10.00 13.30 -4.24
C ARG A 170 -10.80 12.97 -5.50
N LEU A 171 -10.13 12.45 -6.52
CA LEU A 171 -10.76 12.00 -7.76
C LEU A 171 -11.76 10.87 -7.50
N VAL A 172 -11.34 9.85 -6.75
CA VAL A 172 -12.21 8.73 -6.37
C VAL A 172 -13.34 9.21 -5.48
N ASP A 173 -13.07 10.05 -4.48
CA ASP A 173 -14.09 10.64 -3.61
C ASP A 173 -15.12 11.47 -4.41
N ALA A 174 -14.69 12.24 -5.40
CA ALA A 174 -15.56 12.98 -6.30
C ALA A 174 -16.48 12.04 -7.10
N ALA A 175 -15.94 10.93 -7.64
CA ALA A 175 -16.72 9.93 -8.35
C ALA A 175 -17.74 9.24 -7.42
N MET A 176 -17.31 8.82 -6.21
CA MET A 176 -18.17 8.20 -5.21
C MET A 176 -19.26 9.12 -4.71
N ASN A 177 -19.03 10.43 -4.67
CA ASN A 177 -20.01 11.44 -4.29
C ASN A 177 -20.91 11.91 -5.44
N GLY A 178 -20.71 11.43 -6.67
CA GLY A 178 -21.56 11.80 -7.81
C GLY A 178 -21.21 13.14 -8.45
N GLN A 179 -19.98 13.58 -8.32
CA GLN A 179 -19.53 14.90 -8.76
C GLN A 179 -18.83 14.81 -10.14
N GLY A 180 -19.57 14.41 -11.18
CA GLY A 180 -19.00 14.13 -12.51
C GLY A 180 -18.19 15.29 -13.11
N ALA A 181 -18.70 16.54 -13.01
CA ALA A 181 -17.95 17.71 -13.49
C ALA A 181 -16.61 17.92 -12.75
N GLN A 182 -16.54 17.55 -11.48
CA GLN A 182 -15.29 17.60 -10.72
C GLN A 182 -14.33 16.50 -11.14
N VAL A 183 -14.84 15.30 -11.38
CA VAL A 183 -14.04 14.17 -11.93
C VAL A 183 -13.33 14.58 -13.21
N SER A 184 -14.05 15.15 -14.19
CA SER A 184 -13.44 15.59 -15.47
C SER A 184 -12.37 16.66 -15.25
N ARG A 185 -12.63 17.67 -14.42
CA ARG A 185 -11.62 18.72 -14.13
C ARG A 185 -10.36 18.15 -13.49
N MET A 186 -10.51 17.23 -12.53
CA MET A 186 -9.38 16.63 -11.82
C MET A 186 -8.55 15.73 -12.76
N LEU A 187 -9.20 14.92 -13.60
CA LEU A 187 -8.49 14.11 -14.59
C LEU A 187 -7.72 14.97 -15.59
N HIS A 188 -8.30 16.09 -16.01
CA HIS A 188 -7.63 17.02 -16.90
C HIS A 188 -6.39 17.66 -16.22
N GLY A 189 -6.52 18.05 -14.95
CA GLY A 189 -5.40 18.56 -14.13
C GLY A 189 -4.26 17.54 -14.03
N LEU A 190 -4.55 16.33 -13.54
CA LEU A 190 -3.57 15.24 -13.41
C LEU A 190 -2.85 14.93 -14.73
N ARG A 191 -3.59 14.92 -15.84
CA ARG A 191 -3.00 14.73 -17.17
C ARG A 191 -2.05 15.88 -17.54
N SER A 192 -2.41 17.12 -17.25
CA SER A 192 -1.58 18.30 -17.56
C SER A 192 -0.33 18.38 -16.69
N GLU A 193 -0.35 17.81 -15.50
CA GLU A 193 0.78 17.67 -14.57
C GLU A 193 1.75 16.55 -14.98
N GLY A 194 1.41 15.77 -16.01
CA GLY A 194 2.26 14.69 -16.53
C GLY A 194 2.08 13.36 -15.82
N GLU A 195 1.02 13.20 -15.03
CA GLU A 195 0.70 11.93 -14.38
C GLU A 195 0.39 10.84 -15.41
N ALA A 196 0.63 9.59 -15.06
CA ALA A 196 0.36 8.44 -15.90
C ALA A 196 -0.85 7.63 -15.39
N VAL A 197 -1.76 7.23 -16.29
CA VAL A 197 -2.94 6.44 -15.93
C VAL A 197 -2.63 5.21 -15.08
N PRO A 198 -1.56 4.42 -15.32
CA PRO A 198 -1.21 3.30 -14.46
C PRO A 198 -0.95 3.67 -12.99
N ALA A 199 -0.41 4.86 -12.73
CA ALA A 199 -0.16 5.33 -11.36
C ALA A 199 -1.47 5.58 -10.59
N LEU A 200 -2.50 6.06 -11.28
CA LEU A 200 -3.83 6.34 -10.71
C LEU A 200 -4.66 5.06 -10.57
N LEU A 201 -4.49 4.13 -11.51
CA LEU A 201 -5.38 3.01 -11.72
C LEU A 201 -5.35 1.99 -10.57
N GLY A 202 -4.21 1.83 -9.91
CA GLY A 202 -4.10 0.91 -8.77
C GLY A 202 -5.11 1.23 -7.67
N MET A 203 -5.20 2.51 -7.30
CA MET A 203 -6.13 2.97 -6.27
C MET A 203 -7.57 2.96 -6.76
N VAL A 204 -7.83 3.45 -7.99
CA VAL A 204 -9.17 3.42 -8.59
C VAL A 204 -9.71 1.99 -8.62
N SER A 205 -8.92 1.03 -9.09
CA SER A 205 -9.32 -0.38 -9.16
C SER A 205 -9.61 -0.98 -7.78
N MET A 206 -8.76 -0.69 -6.80
CA MET A 206 -8.96 -1.16 -5.42
C MET A 206 -10.29 -0.63 -4.86
N GLU A 207 -10.60 0.63 -5.08
CA GLU A 207 -11.81 1.25 -4.57
C GLU A 207 -13.08 0.74 -5.26
N LEU A 208 -13.04 0.54 -6.59
CA LEU A 208 -14.14 -0.05 -7.33
C LEU A 208 -14.41 -1.51 -6.92
N GLN A 209 -13.35 -2.32 -6.73
CA GLN A 209 -13.48 -3.70 -6.24
C GLN A 209 -14.05 -3.77 -4.82
N ARG A 210 -13.59 -2.88 -3.92
CA ARG A 210 -14.11 -2.74 -2.56
C ARG A 210 -15.61 -2.42 -2.60
N THR A 211 -16.01 -1.44 -3.42
CA THR A 211 -17.42 -1.05 -3.54
C THR A 211 -18.27 -2.14 -4.16
N ALA A 212 -17.76 -2.87 -5.14
CA ALA A 212 -18.46 -4.04 -5.71
C ALA A 212 -18.67 -5.14 -4.65
N ALA A 213 -17.71 -5.39 -3.76
CA ALA A 213 -17.87 -6.33 -2.66
C ALA A 213 -18.99 -5.87 -1.69
N LEU A 214 -19.03 -4.60 -1.33
CA LEU A 214 -20.10 -4.02 -0.50
C LEU A 214 -21.48 -4.12 -1.18
N ALA A 215 -21.55 -3.85 -2.48
CA ALA A 215 -22.77 -3.97 -3.27
C ALA A 215 -23.31 -5.39 -3.28
N ARG A 216 -22.44 -6.41 -3.39
CA ARG A 216 -22.84 -7.82 -3.27
C ARG A 216 -23.43 -8.15 -1.90
N VAL A 217 -22.83 -7.65 -0.83
CA VAL A 217 -23.34 -7.85 0.54
C VAL A 217 -24.73 -7.21 0.67
N GLN A 218 -24.89 -5.99 0.21
CA GLN A 218 -26.18 -5.29 0.23
C GLN A 218 -27.27 -6.02 -0.58
N ALA A 219 -26.94 -6.49 -1.80
CA ALA A 219 -27.87 -7.21 -2.67
C ALA A 219 -28.39 -8.52 -2.05
N ARG A 220 -27.59 -9.14 -1.15
CA ARG A 220 -27.97 -10.36 -0.40
C ARG A 220 -28.67 -10.05 0.93
N GLY A 221 -29.00 -8.80 1.20
CA GLY A 221 -29.61 -8.36 2.48
C GLY A 221 -28.64 -8.41 3.67
N GLY A 222 -27.34 -8.42 3.42
CA GLY A 222 -26.32 -8.47 4.47
C GLY A 222 -26.15 -7.17 5.23
N ASN A 223 -25.46 -7.21 6.36
CA ASN A 223 -25.21 -6.06 7.22
C ASN A 223 -24.03 -5.22 6.73
N LEU A 224 -24.30 -4.10 6.06
CA LEU A 224 -23.27 -3.19 5.58
C LEU A 224 -22.40 -2.59 6.69
N SER A 225 -22.95 -2.34 7.88
CA SER A 225 -22.16 -1.79 9.00
C SER A 225 -21.11 -2.76 9.49
N ALA A 226 -21.45 -4.07 9.54
CA ALA A 226 -20.49 -5.11 9.85
C ALA A 226 -19.41 -5.23 8.77
N GLU A 227 -19.81 -5.11 7.49
CA GLU A 227 -18.89 -5.18 6.35
C GLU A 227 -17.95 -3.96 6.30
N PHE A 228 -18.42 -2.76 6.59
CA PHE A 228 -17.56 -1.58 6.72
C PHE A 228 -16.45 -1.78 7.76
N LYS A 229 -16.79 -2.39 8.90
CA LYS A 229 -15.80 -2.74 9.93
C LYS A 229 -14.82 -3.81 9.45
N ALA A 230 -15.31 -4.86 8.79
CA ALA A 230 -14.49 -5.95 8.25
C ALA A 230 -13.50 -5.45 7.21
N GLN A 231 -13.93 -4.56 6.32
CA GLN A 231 -13.10 -3.93 5.31
C GLN A 231 -12.34 -2.67 5.80
N ARG A 232 -12.44 -2.38 7.11
CA ARG A 232 -11.71 -1.26 7.76
C ARG A 232 -12.02 0.10 7.14
N ILE A 233 -13.28 0.32 6.74
CA ILE A 233 -13.72 1.60 6.17
C ILE A 233 -14.01 2.58 7.31
N TRP A 234 -13.33 3.72 7.26
CA TRP A 234 -13.47 4.79 8.25
C TRP A 234 -14.89 5.36 8.28
N ASP A 235 -15.36 5.73 9.46
CA ASP A 235 -16.72 6.27 9.64
C ASP A 235 -16.96 7.51 8.76
N SER A 236 -15.95 8.35 8.58
CA SER A 236 -16.00 9.53 7.70
C SER A 236 -16.29 9.18 6.22
N LYS A 237 -15.87 7.99 5.76
CA LYS A 237 -16.07 7.52 4.37
C LYS A 237 -17.37 6.75 4.16
N GLN A 238 -17.97 6.17 5.20
CA GLN A 238 -19.15 5.31 5.09
C GLN A 238 -20.33 5.99 4.42
N ALA A 239 -20.50 7.30 4.65
CA ALA A 239 -21.56 8.09 4.02
C ALA A 239 -21.39 8.17 2.49
N ALA A 240 -20.16 8.28 1.98
CA ALA A 240 -19.88 8.31 0.55
C ALA A 240 -20.18 6.96 -0.10
N TYR A 241 -19.74 5.84 0.51
CA TYR A 241 -20.10 4.49 0.05
C TYR A 241 -21.59 4.26 0.04
N THR A 242 -22.29 4.64 1.11
CA THR A 242 -23.75 4.49 1.19
C THR A 242 -24.48 5.26 0.08
N ARG A 243 -24.03 6.47 -0.27
CA ARG A 243 -24.55 7.22 -1.41
C ARG A 243 -24.28 6.56 -2.74
N ALA A 244 -23.06 6.06 -2.93
CA ALA A 244 -22.63 5.38 -4.15
C ALA A 244 -23.41 4.07 -4.37
N LEU A 245 -23.59 3.26 -3.31
CA LEU A 245 -24.35 2.02 -3.33
C LEU A 245 -25.86 2.22 -3.59
N LYS A 246 -26.41 3.39 -3.25
CA LYS A 246 -27.80 3.74 -3.62
C LYS A 246 -27.93 4.15 -5.09
N ARG A 247 -26.84 4.57 -5.71
CA ARG A 247 -26.83 5.08 -7.09
C ARG A 247 -26.76 3.97 -8.13
N HIS A 248 -26.07 2.87 -7.81
CA HIS A 248 -25.82 1.77 -8.70
C HIS A 248 -26.06 0.42 -8.00
N ASP A 249 -26.55 -0.56 -8.76
CA ASP A 249 -26.74 -1.92 -8.30
C ASP A 249 -25.43 -2.75 -8.29
N ALA A 250 -25.51 -3.97 -7.78
CA ALA A 250 -24.34 -4.83 -7.67
C ALA A 250 -23.74 -5.19 -9.04
N ALA A 251 -24.57 -5.40 -10.07
CA ALA A 251 -24.12 -5.74 -11.40
C ALA A 251 -23.35 -4.57 -12.05
N GLN A 252 -23.81 -3.35 -11.82
CA GLN A 252 -23.13 -2.13 -12.28
C GLN A 252 -21.77 -1.96 -11.60
N TRP A 253 -21.67 -2.21 -10.30
CA TRP A 253 -20.39 -2.14 -9.58
C TRP A 253 -19.39 -3.20 -10.05
N GLU A 254 -19.84 -4.43 -10.33
CA GLU A 254 -19.02 -5.46 -10.95
C GLU A 254 -18.52 -5.03 -12.34
N ARG A 255 -19.39 -4.40 -13.12
CA ARG A 255 -19.01 -3.86 -14.44
C ARG A 255 -17.95 -2.78 -14.31
N PHE A 256 -18.06 -1.84 -13.36
CA PHE A 256 -17.04 -0.80 -13.15
C PHE A 256 -15.68 -1.40 -12.77
N ALA A 257 -15.68 -2.41 -11.92
CA ALA A 257 -14.45 -3.12 -11.54
C ALA A 257 -13.81 -3.84 -12.76
N ALA A 258 -14.63 -4.44 -13.62
CA ALA A 258 -14.16 -5.06 -14.86
C ALA A 258 -13.61 -4.03 -15.88
N GLU A 259 -14.29 -2.88 -16.02
CA GLU A 259 -13.85 -1.79 -16.89
C GLU A 259 -12.52 -1.18 -16.43
N ALA A 260 -12.24 -1.12 -15.12
CA ALA A 260 -10.91 -0.72 -14.63
C ALA A 260 -9.80 -1.65 -15.15
N GLY A 261 -10.05 -2.96 -15.21
CA GLY A 261 -9.14 -3.93 -15.85
C GLY A 261 -8.96 -3.70 -17.36
N ARG A 262 -10.00 -3.20 -18.03
CA ARG A 262 -9.93 -2.80 -19.44
C ARG A 262 -9.05 -1.56 -19.64
N VAL A 263 -9.20 -0.55 -18.76
CA VAL A 263 -8.34 0.65 -18.74
C VAL A 263 -6.87 0.26 -18.55
N ASP A 264 -6.56 -0.70 -17.67
CA ASP A 264 -5.21 -1.20 -17.44
C ASP A 264 -4.59 -1.78 -18.74
N ARG A 265 -5.34 -2.59 -19.47
CA ARG A 265 -4.87 -3.12 -20.76
C ARG A 265 -4.59 -2.03 -21.78
N ILE A 266 -5.46 -1.03 -21.88
CA ILE A 266 -5.29 0.12 -22.79
C ILE A 266 -4.04 0.90 -22.40
N ALA A 267 -3.86 1.19 -21.11
CA ALA A 267 -2.71 1.93 -20.61
C ALA A 267 -1.37 1.20 -20.82
N LYS A 268 -1.42 -0.14 -20.89
CA LYS A 268 -0.27 -1.00 -21.24
C LYS A 268 -0.08 -1.23 -22.75
N GLY A 269 -0.78 -0.48 -23.59
CA GLY A 269 -0.67 -0.57 -25.05
C GLY A 269 -1.31 -1.83 -25.66
N ARG A 270 -2.31 -2.42 -24.98
CA ARG A 270 -3.02 -3.62 -25.43
C ARG A 270 -4.54 -3.39 -25.61
N PRO A 271 -4.97 -2.35 -26.36
CA PRO A 271 -6.38 -2.10 -26.60
C PRO A 271 -6.96 -3.17 -27.52
N GLN A 272 -8.27 -3.44 -27.38
CA GLN A 272 -9.01 -4.23 -28.36
C GLN A 272 -9.48 -3.30 -29.49
N TRP A 273 -8.91 -3.51 -30.68
CA TRP A 273 -9.24 -2.73 -31.89
C TRP A 273 -10.74 -2.71 -32.16
N GLY A 274 -11.27 -1.54 -32.45
CA GLY A 274 -12.68 -1.33 -32.74
C GLY A 274 -13.63 -1.30 -31.53
N ARG A 275 -13.15 -1.64 -30.31
CA ARG A 275 -13.93 -1.63 -29.07
C ARG A 275 -13.42 -0.64 -28.04
N ASP A 276 -12.10 -0.47 -27.96
CA ASP A 276 -11.46 0.33 -26.92
C ASP A 276 -11.09 1.71 -27.45
N PRO A 277 -11.20 2.78 -26.65
CA PRO A 277 -10.54 4.04 -26.98
C PRO A 277 -9.03 3.83 -27.00
N ILE A 278 -8.35 4.53 -27.91
CA ILE A 278 -6.88 4.46 -28.01
C ILE A 278 -6.22 5.14 -26.79
N ASP A 279 -6.89 6.13 -26.22
CA ASP A 279 -6.40 6.93 -25.10
C ASP A 279 -6.93 6.38 -23.77
N ALA A 280 -5.99 5.93 -22.91
CA ALA A 280 -6.30 5.40 -21.58
C ALA A 280 -6.94 6.46 -20.66
N TRP A 281 -6.63 7.75 -20.84
CA TRP A 281 -7.27 8.83 -20.08
C TRP A 281 -8.76 8.92 -20.39
N VAL A 282 -9.13 8.82 -21.67
CA VAL A 282 -10.53 8.80 -22.10
C VAL A 282 -11.25 7.56 -21.53
N ALA A 283 -10.57 6.41 -21.52
CA ALA A 283 -11.12 5.19 -20.94
C ALA A 283 -11.38 5.34 -19.44
N LEU A 284 -10.40 5.88 -18.69
CA LEU A 284 -10.51 6.12 -17.25
C LEU A 284 -11.63 7.14 -16.93
N GLU A 285 -11.71 8.23 -17.70
CA GLU A 285 -12.75 9.24 -17.53
C GLU A 285 -14.15 8.65 -17.72
N ARG A 286 -14.36 7.84 -18.73
CA ARG A 286 -15.65 7.16 -18.98
C ARG A 286 -16.08 6.30 -17.80
N VAL A 287 -15.15 5.53 -17.22
CA VAL A 287 -15.44 4.71 -16.03
C VAL A 287 -15.81 5.56 -14.84
N LEU A 288 -15.03 6.58 -14.51
CA LEU A 288 -15.28 7.41 -13.33
C LEU A 288 -16.52 8.29 -13.48
N LEU A 289 -16.82 8.76 -14.70
CA LEU A 289 -18.09 9.45 -14.97
C LEU A 289 -19.29 8.51 -14.83
N ALA A 290 -19.18 7.27 -15.28
CA ALA A 290 -20.24 6.27 -15.12
C ALA A 290 -20.47 5.93 -13.64
N VAL A 291 -19.43 5.88 -12.83
CA VAL A 291 -19.52 5.74 -11.36
C VAL A 291 -20.23 6.96 -10.74
N ALA A 292 -19.86 8.16 -11.19
CA ALA A 292 -20.44 9.38 -10.66
C ALA A 292 -21.93 9.59 -11.07
N GLU A 293 -22.28 9.26 -12.29
CA GLU A 293 -23.60 9.60 -12.86
C GLU A 293 -24.20 8.41 -13.63
N PRO A 294 -25.38 7.89 -13.25
CA PRO A 294 -26.04 6.77 -13.94
C PRO A 294 -26.26 7.01 -15.44
N ARG A 295 -26.54 8.25 -15.85
CA ARG A 295 -26.71 8.61 -17.28
C ARG A 295 -25.42 8.40 -18.09
N ALA A 296 -24.26 8.41 -17.45
CA ALA A 296 -22.98 8.20 -18.12
C ALA A 296 -22.64 6.71 -18.35
N LEU A 297 -23.44 5.76 -17.85
CA LEU A 297 -23.27 4.32 -18.13
C LEU A 297 -23.22 4.01 -19.64
N ARG A 298 -23.91 4.79 -20.46
CA ARG A 298 -23.85 4.69 -21.94
C ARG A 298 -22.43 4.90 -22.50
N LEU A 299 -21.54 5.59 -21.80
CA LEU A 299 -20.17 5.85 -22.23
C LEU A 299 -19.28 4.59 -22.19
N LEU A 300 -19.72 3.56 -21.43
CA LEU A 300 -18.98 2.30 -21.31
C LEU A 300 -19.23 1.34 -22.48
N GLY A 301 -20.07 1.74 -23.47
CA GLY A 301 -20.51 0.89 -24.55
C GLY A 301 -21.52 -0.17 -24.09
N GLY A 302 -22.47 -0.52 -24.94
CA GLY A 302 -23.35 -1.65 -24.71
C GLY A 302 -22.53 -2.94 -24.72
N GLY A 303 -22.66 -3.78 -23.68
CA GLY A 303 -22.28 -5.19 -23.74
C GLY A 303 -23.25 -5.94 -24.65
#